data_2979627e06d3cc53fdb78767a97c88fb
#
_entry.id   2979627e06d3cc53fdb78767a97c88fb
#
_cell.length_a   1.000
_cell.length_b   1.000
_cell.length_c   1.000
_cell.angle_alpha   90.00
_cell.angle_beta   90.00
_cell.angle_gamma   90.00
#
_symmetry.space_group_name_H-M   'P 1'
#
loop_
_entity.id
_entity.type
_entity.pdbx_description
1 polymer ?
#
loop_
_entity_poly.entity_id
_entity_poly.type
_entity_poly.pdbx_seq_one_letter_code
_entity_poly.pdbx_strand_id
1 'polypeptide(L)'
;MPTRDKLPPCPDPERYTLTRTREGEYWRLKKRLKKPAVLNNRLQGNTELGKKSSSAGSRIYSALHPFLADLEPRRIFHKMITLLRNGFRHDGRLDVSVLRELDLQKDYPLRKLIRSGFQWQHDKENHVFRFRIQIPERNGALLRQDRQMSSYRFIIILVHGNPEQEATMQTSSVKSGEYPFAGTGTIDECQLELSYTPEPGQWLFCLRAECLAAGKVAAHPRSRALLILDGGRWD
;
A
#
# COMPACT_ATOMS: atom_id res chain seq x y z
N MET A 1 -50.62 -9.26 11.86
CA MET A 1 -49.22 -9.70 12.06
C MET A 1 -49.03 -10.96 11.21
N PRO A 2 -48.14 -10.99 10.24
CA PRO A 2 -47.90 -12.22 9.48
C PRO A 2 -47.26 -13.24 10.41
N THR A 3 -47.87 -14.42 10.49
CA THR A 3 -47.34 -15.60 11.16
C THR A 3 -45.99 -15.94 10.54
N ARG A 4 -44.94 -15.89 11.35
CA ARG A 4 -43.63 -16.43 10.96
C ARG A 4 -43.82 -17.91 10.68
N ASP A 5 -43.76 -18.29 9.44
CA ASP A 5 -43.72 -19.69 9.06
C ASP A 5 -42.51 -20.31 9.74
N LYS A 6 -42.81 -21.27 10.62
CA LYS A 6 -41.71 -22.02 11.30
C LYS A 6 -40.95 -22.79 10.24
N LEU A 7 -39.66 -22.56 10.19
CA LEU A 7 -38.77 -23.31 9.33
C LEU A 7 -39.02 -24.82 9.52
N PRO A 8 -39.20 -25.60 8.45
CA PRO A 8 -39.40 -27.05 8.57
C PRO A 8 -38.21 -27.68 9.29
N PRO A 9 -38.39 -28.81 10.02
CA PRO A 9 -37.30 -29.48 10.70
C PRO A 9 -36.18 -29.81 9.73
N CYS A 10 -34.93 -29.83 10.26
CA CYS A 10 -33.74 -30.12 9.46
C CYS A 10 -33.89 -31.45 8.72
N PRO A 11 -33.81 -31.51 7.40
CA PRO A 11 -33.97 -32.78 6.66
C PRO A 11 -32.89 -33.80 7.00
N ASP A 12 -31.66 -33.33 7.28
CA ASP A 12 -30.52 -34.16 7.67
C ASP A 12 -29.46 -33.27 8.32
N PRO A 13 -29.29 -33.34 9.67
CA PRO A 13 -28.32 -32.50 10.38
C PRO A 13 -26.87 -32.73 9.95
N GLU A 14 -26.54 -33.89 9.39
CA GLU A 14 -25.19 -34.14 8.88
C GLU A 14 -24.93 -33.45 7.53
N ARG A 15 -25.97 -33.26 6.72
CA ARG A 15 -25.86 -32.73 5.37
C ARG A 15 -26.24 -31.24 5.25
N TYR A 16 -27.04 -30.72 6.17
CA TYR A 16 -27.53 -29.35 6.10
C TYR A 16 -27.05 -28.52 7.27
N THR A 17 -26.90 -27.23 7.04
CA THR A 17 -26.64 -26.20 8.05
C THR A 17 -27.66 -25.09 7.92
N LEU A 18 -28.12 -24.54 9.05
CA LEU A 18 -29.01 -23.39 9.06
C LEU A 18 -28.26 -22.14 8.58
N THR A 19 -28.79 -21.47 7.59
CA THR A 19 -28.31 -20.19 7.11
C THR A 19 -29.34 -19.11 7.42
N ARG A 20 -28.89 -18.03 8.08
CA ARG A 20 -29.70 -16.85 8.39
C ARG A 20 -29.32 -15.70 7.46
N THR A 21 -30.31 -15.14 6.80
CA THR A 21 -30.14 -13.95 5.95
C THR A 21 -31.13 -12.88 6.38
N ARG A 22 -31.04 -11.70 5.77
CA ARG A 22 -32.04 -10.64 5.99
C ARG A 22 -33.44 -11.02 5.49
N GLU A 23 -33.53 -11.95 4.56
CA GLU A 23 -34.76 -12.41 3.91
C GLU A 23 -35.39 -13.59 4.65
N GLY A 24 -34.68 -14.23 5.60
CA GLY A 24 -35.17 -15.35 6.38
C GLY A 24 -34.11 -16.40 6.68
N GLU A 25 -34.59 -17.51 7.24
CA GLU A 25 -33.77 -18.67 7.59
C GLU A 25 -34.08 -19.83 6.63
N TYR A 26 -33.07 -20.53 6.17
CA TYR A 26 -33.23 -21.71 5.32
C TYR A 26 -32.13 -22.75 5.54
N TRP A 27 -32.45 -24.02 5.24
CA TRP A 27 -31.48 -25.09 5.28
C TRP A 27 -30.62 -25.10 4.03
N ARG A 28 -29.32 -24.95 4.20
CA ARG A 28 -28.34 -25.03 3.14
C ARG A 28 -27.58 -26.34 3.23
N LEU A 29 -27.44 -27.03 2.10
CA LEU A 29 -26.55 -28.19 2.02
C LEU A 29 -25.14 -27.78 2.51
N LYS A 30 -24.62 -28.44 3.52
CA LYS A 30 -23.23 -28.28 3.92
C LYS A 30 -22.43 -28.49 2.64
N LYS A 31 -21.57 -27.52 2.30
CA LYS A 31 -20.62 -27.77 1.23
C LYS A 31 -19.95 -29.07 1.59
N ARG A 32 -20.24 -30.16 0.85
CA ARG A 32 -19.50 -31.41 1.01
C ARG A 32 -18.06 -31.00 1.14
N LEU A 33 -17.38 -31.50 2.18
CA LEU A 33 -15.92 -31.49 2.22
C LEU A 33 -15.53 -32.09 0.87
N LYS A 34 -15.28 -31.22 -0.09
CA LYS A 34 -14.75 -31.66 -1.39
C LYS A 34 -13.53 -32.45 -0.97
N LYS A 35 -13.53 -33.77 -1.28
CA LYS A 35 -12.28 -34.54 -1.18
C LYS A 35 -11.19 -33.60 -1.67
N PRO A 36 -10.12 -33.36 -0.89
CA PRO A 36 -9.10 -32.40 -1.30
C PRO A 36 -8.81 -32.71 -2.76
N ALA A 37 -9.12 -31.77 -3.63
CA ALA A 37 -8.92 -31.98 -5.06
C ALA A 37 -7.46 -32.39 -5.17
N VAL A 38 -7.19 -33.52 -5.80
CA VAL A 38 -5.82 -33.91 -6.11
C VAL A 38 -5.34 -32.79 -7.01
N LEU A 39 -4.66 -31.82 -6.39
CA LEU A 39 -4.16 -30.65 -7.07
C LEU A 39 -3.10 -31.19 -8.04
N ASN A 40 -3.33 -31.02 -9.32
CA ASN A 40 -2.28 -31.27 -10.30
C ASN A 40 -1.10 -30.33 -10.00
N ASN A 41 0.09 -30.67 -10.45
CA ASN A 41 1.33 -29.92 -10.17
C ASN A 41 1.18 -28.41 -10.49
N ARG A 42 0.43 -28.06 -11.52
CA ARG A 42 0.15 -26.66 -11.89
C ARG A 42 -0.69 -25.92 -10.83
N LEU A 43 -1.71 -26.57 -10.29
CA LEU A 43 -2.56 -25.98 -9.24
C LEU A 43 -1.81 -25.91 -7.91
N GLN A 44 -0.95 -26.88 -7.60
CA GLN A 44 -0.06 -26.83 -6.45
C GLN A 44 0.90 -25.66 -6.54
N GLY A 45 1.63 -25.51 -7.65
CA GLY A 45 2.53 -24.39 -7.88
C GLY A 45 1.83 -23.03 -7.80
N ASN A 46 0.63 -22.90 -8.37
CA ASN A 46 -0.18 -21.68 -8.26
C ASN A 46 -0.59 -21.36 -6.83
N THR A 47 -0.88 -22.38 -6.01
CA THR A 47 -1.25 -22.21 -4.61
C THR A 47 -0.06 -21.77 -3.76
N GLU A 48 1.10 -22.37 -3.99
CA GLU A 48 2.35 -22.01 -3.31
C GLU A 48 2.79 -20.59 -3.67
N LEU A 49 2.75 -20.24 -4.95
CA LEU A 49 3.04 -18.89 -5.42
C LEU A 49 2.09 -17.86 -4.79
N GLY A 50 0.81 -18.20 -4.69
CA GLY A 50 -0.19 -17.36 -4.01
C GLY A 50 0.12 -17.15 -2.53
N LYS A 51 0.55 -18.21 -1.82
CA LYS A 51 0.96 -18.12 -0.40
C LYS A 51 2.21 -17.25 -0.24
N LYS A 52 3.26 -17.48 -1.06
CA LYS A 52 4.50 -16.69 -1.03
C LYS A 52 4.22 -15.21 -1.29
N SER A 53 3.44 -14.89 -2.33
CA SER A 53 3.08 -13.51 -2.67
C SER A 53 2.26 -12.83 -1.57
N SER A 54 1.33 -13.54 -0.96
CA SER A 54 0.53 -13.02 0.14
C SER A 54 1.37 -12.76 1.39
N SER A 55 2.29 -13.67 1.73
CA SER A 55 3.21 -13.52 2.85
C SER A 55 4.15 -12.33 2.66
N ALA A 56 4.79 -12.22 1.49
CA ALA A 56 5.66 -11.09 1.16
C ALA A 56 4.87 -9.77 1.17
N GLY A 57 3.67 -9.76 0.57
CA GLY A 57 2.78 -8.60 0.58
C GLY A 57 2.39 -8.16 1.99
N SER A 58 2.11 -9.10 2.89
CA SER A 58 1.80 -8.79 4.29
C SER A 58 2.97 -8.14 5.01
N ARG A 59 4.20 -8.59 4.78
CA ARG A 59 5.39 -8.02 5.41
C ARG A 59 5.68 -6.61 4.90
N ILE A 60 5.63 -6.40 3.59
CA ILE A 60 5.77 -5.06 2.98
C ILE A 60 4.67 -4.14 3.51
N TYR A 61 3.44 -4.61 3.54
CA TYR A 61 2.31 -3.84 4.05
C TYR A 61 2.48 -3.48 5.52
N SER A 62 2.92 -4.41 6.36
CA SER A 62 3.17 -4.17 7.78
C SER A 62 4.27 -3.12 7.99
N ALA A 63 5.33 -3.16 7.19
CA ALA A 63 6.40 -2.16 7.24
C ALA A 63 5.90 -0.76 6.82
N LEU A 64 5.01 -0.69 5.84
CA LEU A 64 4.39 0.57 5.39
C LEU A 64 3.21 1.02 6.26
N HIS A 65 2.69 0.15 7.15
CA HIS A 65 1.48 0.43 7.93
C HIS A 65 1.52 1.78 8.70
N PRO A 66 2.63 2.22 9.31
CA PRO A 66 2.69 3.53 9.96
C PRO A 66 2.39 4.71 9.02
N PHE A 67 2.57 4.51 7.72
CA PHE A 67 2.33 5.51 6.68
C PHE A 67 1.05 5.27 5.89
N LEU A 68 0.33 4.17 6.17
CA LEU A 68 -0.89 3.76 5.47
C LEU A 68 -2.13 3.80 6.35
N ALA A 69 -1.97 3.86 7.67
CA ALA A 69 -3.07 3.71 8.63
C ALA A 69 -4.25 4.69 8.39
N ASP A 70 -3.94 5.80 7.77
CA ASP A 70 -4.88 6.86 7.43
C ASP A 70 -5.29 6.90 5.93
N LEU A 71 -4.80 5.98 5.13
CA LEU A 71 -5.22 5.75 3.76
C LEU A 71 -6.22 4.58 3.73
N GLU A 72 -7.13 4.53 2.79
CA GLU A 72 -8.07 3.39 2.65
C GLU A 72 -7.43 2.22 1.88
N PRO A 73 -6.66 1.33 2.53
CA PRO A 73 -5.70 0.46 1.85
C PRO A 73 -6.26 -0.88 1.38
N ARG A 74 -7.51 -1.27 1.74
CA ARG A 74 -8.01 -2.65 1.50
C ARG A 74 -7.90 -3.12 0.05
N ARG A 75 -8.21 -2.25 -0.92
CA ARG A 75 -8.14 -2.62 -2.35
C ARG A 75 -6.72 -2.62 -2.88
N ILE A 76 -5.85 -1.84 -2.27
CA ILE A 76 -4.44 -1.70 -2.65
C ILE A 76 -3.65 -2.94 -2.27
N PHE A 77 -3.93 -3.51 -1.11
CA PHE A 77 -3.29 -4.75 -0.67
C PHE A 77 -3.46 -5.89 -1.69
N HIS A 78 -4.67 -6.09 -2.21
CA HIS A 78 -4.90 -7.10 -3.26
C HIS A 78 -4.15 -6.80 -4.55
N LYS A 79 -4.08 -5.54 -4.97
CA LYS A 79 -3.31 -5.14 -6.15
C LYS A 79 -1.82 -5.40 -5.94
N MET A 80 -1.30 -5.07 -4.77
CA MET A 80 0.10 -5.34 -4.41
C MET A 80 0.42 -6.84 -4.46
N ILE A 81 -0.42 -7.71 -3.86
CA ILE A 81 -0.24 -9.16 -3.93
C ILE A 81 -0.25 -9.65 -5.39
N THR A 82 -1.14 -9.12 -6.22
CA THR A 82 -1.20 -9.50 -7.65
C THR A 82 0.08 -9.12 -8.38
N LEU A 83 0.61 -7.92 -8.14
CA LEU A 83 1.88 -7.48 -8.72
C LEU A 83 3.05 -8.33 -8.20
N LEU A 84 3.14 -8.59 -6.90
CA LEU A 84 4.17 -9.44 -6.31
C LEU A 84 4.13 -10.86 -6.88
N ARG A 85 2.93 -11.40 -7.14
CA ARG A 85 2.80 -12.70 -7.80
C ARG A 85 3.46 -12.73 -9.17
N ASN A 86 3.35 -11.64 -9.92
CA ASN A 86 4.01 -11.48 -11.21
C ASN A 86 5.52 -11.20 -11.08
N GLY A 87 5.96 -10.72 -9.91
CA GLY A 87 7.35 -10.44 -9.59
C GLY A 87 8.18 -11.68 -9.23
N PHE A 88 7.54 -12.83 -9.00
CA PHE A 88 8.29 -14.06 -8.81
C PHE A 88 8.85 -14.53 -10.16
N ARG A 89 10.16 -14.58 -10.25
CA ARG A 89 10.89 -15.05 -11.43
C ARG A 89 10.83 -16.57 -11.55
N HIS A 90 11.30 -17.08 -12.67
CA HIS A 90 11.38 -18.53 -12.92
C HIS A 90 12.27 -19.28 -11.92
N ASP A 91 13.23 -18.58 -11.29
CA ASP A 91 14.07 -19.10 -10.22
C ASP A 91 13.38 -19.12 -8.84
N GLY A 92 12.12 -18.71 -8.78
CA GLY A 92 11.33 -18.65 -7.55
C GLY A 92 11.67 -17.49 -6.62
N ARG A 93 12.53 -16.55 -7.04
CA ARG A 93 12.91 -15.36 -6.27
C ARG A 93 11.96 -14.21 -6.57
N LEU A 94 11.57 -13.51 -5.52
CA LEU A 94 10.74 -12.31 -5.64
C LEU A 94 11.57 -11.12 -6.13
N ASP A 95 10.98 -10.33 -7.03
CA ASP A 95 11.48 -9.02 -7.44
C ASP A 95 10.44 -7.96 -7.07
N VAL A 96 10.74 -7.14 -6.06
CA VAL A 96 9.81 -6.09 -5.60
C VAL A 96 9.76 -4.87 -6.53
N SER A 97 10.64 -4.78 -7.52
CA SER A 97 10.63 -3.71 -8.52
C SER A 97 9.30 -3.66 -9.31
N VAL A 98 8.56 -4.76 -9.34
CA VAL A 98 7.19 -4.82 -9.92
C VAL A 98 6.19 -3.91 -9.21
N LEU A 99 6.51 -3.44 -8.02
CA LEU A 99 5.70 -2.47 -7.27
C LEU A 99 6.01 -1.02 -7.65
N ARG A 100 6.99 -0.79 -8.51
CA ARG A 100 7.32 0.54 -9.03
C ARG A 100 6.08 1.23 -9.57
N GLU A 101 5.94 2.52 -9.25
CA GLU A 101 4.80 3.35 -9.64
C GLU A 101 3.44 2.88 -9.10
N LEU A 102 3.43 2.03 -8.08
CA LEU A 102 2.20 1.68 -7.40
C LEU A 102 1.78 2.82 -6.48
N ASP A 103 0.68 3.46 -6.85
CA ASP A 103 0.02 4.45 -6.01
C ASP A 103 -0.80 3.74 -4.92
N LEU A 104 -0.52 4.08 -3.66
CA LEU A 104 -1.16 3.48 -2.49
C LEU A 104 -2.41 4.27 -2.03
N GLN A 105 -2.85 5.23 -2.84
CA GLN A 105 -4.13 5.92 -2.71
C GLN A 105 -4.85 5.92 -4.05
N LYS A 106 -5.85 5.06 -4.19
CA LYS A 106 -6.53 4.83 -5.47
C LYS A 106 -7.29 6.06 -5.98
N ASP A 107 -8.06 6.68 -5.10
CA ASP A 107 -8.99 7.74 -5.49
C ASP A 107 -8.28 9.09 -5.67
N TYR A 108 -7.18 9.26 -4.96
CA TYR A 108 -6.34 10.46 -4.99
C TYR A 108 -4.86 10.11 -5.14
N PRO A 109 -4.45 9.59 -6.30
CA PRO A 109 -3.07 9.21 -6.54
C PRO A 109 -2.12 10.41 -6.38
N LEU A 110 -0.90 10.14 -5.91
CA LEU A 110 0.08 11.18 -5.60
C LEU A 110 0.32 12.13 -6.79
N ARG A 111 0.38 11.59 -8.01
CA ARG A 111 0.58 12.39 -9.23
C ARG A 111 -0.58 13.34 -9.57
N LYS A 112 -1.79 13.09 -9.02
CA LYS A 112 -2.92 14.03 -9.10
C LYS A 112 -2.89 15.05 -7.97
N LEU A 113 -2.25 14.70 -6.88
CA LEU A 113 -2.08 15.59 -5.73
C LEU A 113 -0.94 16.58 -5.99
N ILE A 114 0.21 16.09 -6.48
CA ILE A 114 1.38 16.90 -6.81
C ILE A 114 1.37 17.20 -8.32
N ARG A 115 1.19 18.47 -8.68
CA ARG A 115 1.19 18.92 -10.08
C ARG A 115 2.58 19.32 -10.59
N SER A 116 3.49 19.65 -9.68
CA SER A 116 4.88 19.95 -10.04
C SER A 116 5.63 18.66 -10.33
N GLY A 117 6.57 18.74 -11.27
CA GLY A 117 7.53 17.67 -11.47
C GLY A 117 8.44 17.55 -10.25
N PHE A 118 8.69 16.34 -9.81
CA PHE A 118 9.69 16.02 -8.81
C PHE A 118 10.74 15.09 -9.40
N GLN A 119 11.93 15.13 -8.83
CA GLN A 119 13.05 14.27 -9.21
C GLN A 119 13.52 13.49 -8.01
N TRP A 120 13.99 12.28 -8.23
CA TRP A 120 14.63 11.47 -7.22
C TRP A 120 15.81 10.72 -7.82
N GLN A 121 16.79 10.42 -7.01
CA GLN A 121 18.03 9.75 -7.40
C GLN A 121 18.43 8.75 -6.32
N HIS A 122 18.90 7.60 -6.74
CA HIS A 122 19.56 6.62 -5.89
C HIS A 122 21.07 6.69 -6.13
N ASP A 123 21.78 7.26 -5.19
CA ASP A 123 23.24 7.30 -5.16
C ASP A 123 23.74 6.04 -4.44
N LYS A 124 24.09 5.04 -5.23
CA LYS A 124 24.50 3.74 -4.71
C LYS A 124 25.87 3.78 -4.04
N GLU A 125 26.77 4.64 -4.50
CA GLU A 125 28.13 4.76 -3.97
C GLU A 125 28.13 5.37 -2.56
N ASN A 126 27.30 6.38 -2.36
CA ASN A 126 27.16 7.06 -1.08
C ASN A 126 26.03 6.51 -0.20
N HIS A 127 25.31 5.50 -0.67
CA HIS A 127 24.17 4.89 0.03
C HIS A 127 23.10 5.90 0.46
N VAL A 128 22.67 6.75 -0.50
CA VAL A 128 21.72 7.83 -0.25
C VAL A 128 20.63 7.84 -1.32
N PHE A 129 19.39 7.98 -0.87
CA PHE A 129 18.28 8.38 -1.73
C PHE A 129 18.07 9.88 -1.61
N ARG A 130 18.05 10.59 -2.74
CA ARG A 130 17.77 12.02 -2.83
C ARG A 130 16.44 12.27 -3.50
N PHE A 131 15.69 13.19 -2.95
CA PHE A 131 14.43 13.67 -3.50
C PHE A 131 14.48 15.19 -3.61
N ARG A 132 14.00 15.73 -4.74
CA ARG A 132 13.93 17.16 -5.00
C ARG A 132 12.61 17.51 -5.65
N ILE A 133 12.00 18.60 -5.20
CA ILE A 133 10.81 19.18 -5.79
C ILE A 133 10.86 20.71 -5.66
N GLN A 134 10.55 21.40 -6.74
CA GLN A 134 10.40 22.84 -6.72
C GLN A 134 9.07 23.24 -6.09
N ILE A 135 9.12 24.13 -5.13
CA ILE A 135 7.98 24.73 -4.46
C ILE A 135 7.68 26.05 -5.19
N PRO A 136 6.55 26.15 -5.90
CA PRO A 136 6.24 27.36 -6.67
C PRO A 136 5.89 28.51 -5.74
N GLU A 137 6.18 29.73 -6.22
CA GLU A 137 5.91 30.99 -5.52
C GLU A 137 4.45 31.14 -5.08
N ARG A 138 3.50 30.65 -5.88
CA ARG A 138 2.08 30.62 -5.59
C ARG A 138 1.55 29.20 -5.67
N ASN A 139 1.16 28.67 -4.53
CA ASN A 139 0.87 27.24 -4.38
C ASN A 139 -0.46 26.72 -4.92
N GLY A 140 -1.24 27.50 -5.62
CA GLY A 140 -2.42 27.00 -6.34
C GLY A 140 -2.12 25.84 -7.32
N ALA A 141 -0.83 25.55 -7.56
CA ALA A 141 -0.39 24.56 -8.52
C ALA A 141 -0.05 23.18 -7.91
N LEU A 142 0.30 23.10 -6.60
CA LEU A 142 0.81 21.86 -6.04
C LEU A 142 -0.27 20.90 -5.58
N LEU A 143 -1.29 21.39 -4.94
CA LEU A 143 -2.31 20.56 -4.32
C LEU A 143 -3.66 21.22 -4.44
N ARG A 144 -4.68 20.44 -4.72
CA ARG A 144 -6.06 20.91 -4.73
C ARG A 144 -6.42 21.25 -3.27
N GLN A 145 -6.33 22.53 -2.96
CA GLN A 145 -6.57 23.07 -1.63
C GLN A 145 -8.03 22.87 -1.23
N ASP A 146 -8.26 22.15 -0.16
CA ASP A 146 -9.49 22.26 0.62
C ASP A 146 -9.32 23.47 1.55
N ARG A 147 -10.38 24.28 1.76
CA ARG A 147 -10.33 25.56 2.50
C ARG A 147 -9.79 25.45 3.92
N GLN A 148 -9.72 24.24 4.47
CA GLN A 148 -9.22 23.96 5.82
C GLN A 148 -7.72 23.67 5.89
N MET A 149 -7.04 23.48 4.77
CA MET A 149 -5.63 23.13 4.73
C MET A 149 -4.78 24.39 4.71
N SER A 150 -3.82 24.48 5.62
CA SER A 150 -2.91 25.65 5.75
C SER A 150 -1.54 25.41 5.15
N SER A 151 -1.05 24.18 5.20
CA SER A 151 0.30 23.81 4.75
C SER A 151 0.35 22.37 4.23
N TYR A 152 1.48 21.99 3.67
CA TYR A 152 1.77 20.63 3.24
C TYR A 152 3.23 20.28 3.51
N ARG A 153 3.55 18.99 3.50
CA ARG A 153 4.91 18.46 3.63
C ARG A 153 5.10 17.18 2.82
N PHE A 154 6.36 16.83 2.60
CA PHE A 154 6.76 15.60 1.96
C PHE A 154 7.48 14.68 2.94
N ILE A 155 7.35 13.38 2.72
CA ILE A 155 8.04 12.34 3.48
C ILE A 155 8.59 11.35 2.47
N ILE A 156 9.90 11.15 2.47
CA ILE A 156 10.52 10.02 1.78
C ILE A 156 10.66 8.86 2.75
N ILE A 157 10.40 7.65 2.26
CA ILE A 157 10.36 6.43 3.06
C ILE A 157 11.15 5.37 2.32
N LEU A 158 12.06 4.72 3.01
CA LEU A 158 12.75 3.54 2.53
C LEU A 158 12.29 2.34 3.36
N VAL A 159 11.76 1.34 2.68
CA VAL A 159 11.44 0.02 3.25
C VAL A 159 12.49 -0.95 2.73
N HIS A 160 13.15 -1.69 3.60
CA HIS A 160 14.19 -2.62 3.19
C HIS A 160 14.20 -3.90 4.03
N GLY A 161 14.78 -4.95 3.48
CA GLY A 161 14.87 -6.27 4.11
C GLY A 161 14.49 -7.40 3.15
N ASN A 162 14.27 -8.57 3.68
CA ASN A 162 13.88 -9.73 2.88
C ASN A 162 12.38 -10.06 3.09
N PRO A 163 11.51 -9.71 2.12
CA PRO A 163 10.08 -9.98 2.25
C PRO A 163 9.73 -11.48 2.15
N GLU A 164 10.66 -12.35 1.78
CA GLU A 164 10.47 -13.80 1.71
C GLU A 164 10.79 -14.50 3.04
N GLN A 165 11.55 -13.86 3.93
CA GLN A 165 11.90 -14.37 5.25
C GLN A 165 10.94 -13.87 6.33
N GLU A 166 10.89 -14.55 7.48
CA GLU A 166 10.08 -14.12 8.61
C GLU A 166 10.60 -12.86 9.30
N ALA A 167 11.84 -12.46 9.02
CA ALA A 167 12.41 -11.23 9.54
C ALA A 167 11.55 -10.01 9.16
N THR A 168 11.38 -9.10 10.11
CA THR A 168 10.61 -7.87 9.91
C THR A 168 11.36 -6.97 8.93
N MET A 169 10.67 -6.49 7.90
CA MET A 169 11.21 -5.44 7.05
C MET A 169 11.39 -4.15 7.86
N GLN A 170 12.49 -3.47 7.65
CA GLN A 170 12.82 -2.22 8.32
C GLN A 170 12.31 -1.03 7.53
N THR A 171 12.10 0.09 8.22
CA THR A 171 11.67 1.34 7.61
C THR A 171 12.48 2.51 8.15
N SER A 172 12.97 3.34 7.23
CA SER A 172 13.58 4.63 7.54
C SER A 172 12.82 5.73 6.82
N SER A 173 12.70 6.90 7.40
CA SER A 173 11.99 8.01 6.76
C SER A 173 12.56 9.36 7.14
N VAL A 174 12.48 10.31 6.20
CA VAL A 174 12.84 11.72 6.40
C VAL A 174 11.67 12.58 5.98
N LYS A 175 11.34 13.59 6.80
CA LYS A 175 10.25 14.54 6.58
C LYS A 175 10.82 15.88 6.22
N SER A 176 10.17 16.58 5.28
CA SER A 176 10.46 17.98 4.99
C SER A 176 9.94 18.92 6.09
N GLY A 177 10.33 20.18 6.02
CA GLY A 177 9.59 21.26 6.64
C GLY A 177 8.16 21.38 6.10
N GLU A 178 7.39 22.26 6.70
CA GLU A 178 6.05 22.60 6.25
C GLU A 178 6.09 23.77 5.26
N TYR A 179 5.36 23.64 4.17
CA TYR A 179 5.23 24.68 3.14
C TYR A 179 3.81 25.23 3.16
N PRO A 180 3.64 26.56 3.34
CA PRO A 180 2.30 27.17 3.40
C PRO A 180 1.63 27.15 2.03
N PHE A 181 0.32 26.89 1.96
CA PHE A 181 -0.44 26.97 0.72
C PHE A 181 -0.55 28.40 0.17
N ALA A 182 -0.46 29.41 1.02
CA ALA A 182 -0.43 30.80 0.58
C ALA A 182 0.81 31.17 -0.27
N GLY A 183 1.82 30.26 -0.28
CA GLY A 183 3.11 30.54 -0.91
C GLY A 183 4.04 31.33 0.02
N THR A 184 5.31 31.32 -0.32
CA THR A 184 6.36 32.08 0.39
C THR A 184 6.71 33.38 -0.31
N GLY A 185 6.10 33.64 -1.48
CA GLY A 185 6.46 34.78 -2.33
C GLY A 185 7.77 34.56 -3.12
N THR A 186 8.41 33.43 -2.96
CA THR A 186 9.65 33.02 -3.67
C THR A 186 9.54 31.59 -4.15
N ILE A 187 10.26 31.26 -5.21
CA ILE A 187 10.46 29.85 -5.61
C ILE A 187 11.42 29.24 -4.59
N ASP A 188 11.01 28.16 -3.96
CA ASP A 188 11.81 27.40 -3.01
C ASP A 188 12.05 25.98 -3.53
N GLU A 189 12.98 25.26 -2.96
CA GLU A 189 13.26 23.88 -3.29
C GLU A 189 13.20 23.00 -2.04
N CYS A 190 12.38 21.97 -2.09
CA CYS A 190 12.42 20.92 -1.08
C CYS A 190 13.43 19.87 -1.50
N GLN A 191 14.48 19.71 -0.71
CA GLN A 191 15.46 18.64 -0.85
C GLN A 191 15.40 17.74 0.37
N LEU A 192 15.30 16.44 0.14
CA LEU A 192 15.34 15.42 1.19
C LEU A 192 16.39 14.37 0.83
N GLU A 193 17.20 14.03 1.81
CA GLU A 193 18.19 12.97 1.70
C GLU A 193 17.94 11.90 2.77
N LEU A 194 17.98 10.64 2.38
CA LEU A 194 17.83 9.50 3.26
C LEU A 194 19.01 8.56 3.05
N SER A 195 19.94 8.57 4.01
CA SER A 195 21.05 7.64 4.06
C SER A 195 20.61 6.30 4.60
N TYR A 196 21.23 5.23 4.13
CA TYR A 196 20.92 3.87 4.56
C TYR A 196 22.21 3.05 4.68
N THR A 197 22.15 2.00 5.50
CA THR A 197 23.18 0.96 5.51
C THR A 197 22.72 -0.16 4.58
N PRO A 198 23.49 -0.52 3.55
CA PRO A 198 23.09 -1.61 2.65
C PRO A 198 23.15 -2.94 3.41
N GLU A 199 22.03 -3.65 3.38
CA GLU A 199 21.92 -5.01 3.90
C GLU A 199 21.40 -5.91 2.78
N PRO A 200 21.90 -7.15 2.66
CA PRO A 200 21.39 -8.07 1.63
C PRO A 200 19.86 -8.19 1.68
N GLY A 201 19.20 -7.89 0.59
CA GLY A 201 17.74 -7.92 0.57
C GLY A 201 17.14 -7.07 -0.53
N GLN A 202 15.89 -6.72 -0.34
CA GLN A 202 15.13 -5.90 -1.28
C GLN A 202 14.76 -4.57 -0.63
N TRP A 203 14.50 -3.57 -1.45
CA TRP A 203 14.15 -2.24 -0.99
C TRP A 203 13.02 -1.64 -1.83
N LEU A 204 12.25 -0.76 -1.20
CA LEU A 204 11.24 0.08 -1.83
C LEU A 204 11.47 1.52 -1.38
N PHE A 205 11.55 2.44 -2.33
CA PHE A 205 11.63 3.86 -2.08
C PHE A 205 10.29 4.51 -2.38
N CYS A 206 9.74 5.21 -1.39
CA CYS A 206 8.38 5.75 -1.46
C CYS A 206 8.39 7.26 -1.17
N LEU A 207 7.44 7.96 -1.79
CA LEU A 207 7.13 9.36 -1.51
C LEU A 207 5.72 9.46 -0.96
N ARG A 208 5.57 10.13 0.18
CA ARG A 208 4.29 10.51 0.75
C ARG A 208 4.17 12.03 0.76
N ALA A 209 3.02 12.55 0.37
CA ALA A 209 2.64 13.94 0.56
C ALA A 209 1.49 14.02 1.54
N GLU A 210 1.54 15.00 2.44
CA GLU A 210 0.52 15.27 3.45
C GLU A 210 0.14 16.73 3.44
N CYS A 211 -1.15 17.02 3.46
CA CYS A 211 -1.68 18.35 3.72
C CYS A 211 -2.04 18.48 5.19
N LEU A 212 -1.78 19.63 5.75
CA LEU A 212 -1.90 19.92 7.18
C LEU A 212 -2.94 21.00 7.41
N ALA A 213 -3.69 20.82 8.49
CA ALA A 213 -4.61 21.81 9.04
C ALA A 213 -4.19 22.07 10.50
N ALA A 214 -3.79 23.29 10.81
CA ALA A 214 -3.26 23.66 12.12
C ALA A 214 -2.14 22.72 12.62
N GLY A 215 -1.17 22.39 11.75
CA GLY A 215 -0.02 21.53 12.07
C GLY A 215 -0.32 20.02 12.17
N LYS A 216 -1.58 19.60 12.01
CA LYS A 216 -1.98 18.19 12.02
C LYS A 216 -2.38 17.74 10.63
N VAL A 217 -2.12 16.47 10.31
CA VAL A 217 -2.55 15.88 9.03
C VAL A 217 -4.08 16.03 8.92
N ALA A 218 -4.54 16.68 7.86
CA ALA A 218 -5.96 16.94 7.66
C ALA A 218 -6.73 15.61 7.51
N ALA A 219 -7.91 15.53 8.11
CA ALA A 219 -8.69 14.28 8.16
C ALA A 219 -9.24 13.83 6.80
N HIS A 220 -9.34 14.74 5.83
CA HIS A 220 -9.93 14.44 4.53
C HIS A 220 -9.05 13.43 3.73
N PRO A 221 -9.62 12.41 3.07
CA PRO A 221 -8.85 11.42 2.31
C PRO A 221 -7.98 12.03 1.19
N ARG A 222 -8.37 13.19 0.64
CA ARG A 222 -7.61 13.94 -0.40
C ARG A 222 -6.39 14.66 0.14
N SER A 223 -6.20 14.67 1.46
CA SER A 223 -5.09 15.41 2.08
C SER A 223 -3.77 14.67 2.05
N ARG A 224 -3.73 13.47 1.54
CA ARG A 224 -2.56 12.62 1.61
C ARG A 224 -2.55 11.56 0.53
N ALA A 225 -1.36 11.23 0.06
CA ALA A 225 -1.14 10.16 -0.89
C ALA A 225 0.26 9.58 -0.69
N LEU A 226 0.46 8.33 -1.07
CA LEU A 226 1.74 7.64 -1.03
C LEU A 226 1.94 6.87 -2.33
N LEU A 227 3.11 7.03 -2.92
CA LEU A 227 3.54 6.40 -4.16
C LEU A 227 4.83 5.63 -3.93
N ILE A 228 4.91 4.41 -4.39
CA ILE A 228 6.18 3.68 -4.51
C ILE A 228 6.88 4.20 -5.76
N LEU A 229 7.98 4.93 -5.57
CA LEU A 229 8.74 5.52 -6.67
C LEU A 229 9.58 4.48 -7.39
N ASP A 230 10.24 3.62 -6.61
CA ASP A 230 11.09 2.58 -7.15
C ASP A 230 11.26 1.43 -6.14
N GLY A 231 11.85 0.34 -6.62
CA GLY A 231 12.21 -0.80 -5.82
C GLY A 231 13.27 -1.63 -6.52
N GLY A 232 14.00 -2.39 -5.74
CA GLY A 232 15.07 -3.22 -6.27
C GLY A 232 15.66 -4.15 -5.23
N ARG A 233 16.84 -4.65 -5.55
CA ARG A 233 17.61 -5.54 -4.71
C ARG A 233 19.00 -4.93 -4.45
N TRP A 234 19.48 -5.09 -3.24
CA TRP A 234 20.89 -4.93 -2.92
C TRP A 234 21.58 -6.28 -3.06
N ASP A 235 22.66 -6.27 -3.77
CA ASP A 235 23.52 -7.44 -3.98
C ASP A 235 24.37 -7.71 -2.75
#